data_11e5e90ae1db9081e2576a5225202c35
#
_entry.id   11e5e90ae1db9081e2576a5225202c35
#
_cell.length_a   1.000
_cell.length_b   1.000
_cell.length_c   1.000
_cell.angle_alpha   90.00
_cell.angle_beta   90.00
_cell.angle_gamma   90.00
#
_symmetry.space_group_name_H-M   'P 1'
#
loop_
_entity.id
_entity.type
_entity.pdbx_description
1 polymer ?
#
loop_
_entity_poly.entity_id
_entity_poly.type
_entity_poly.pdbx_seq_one_letter_code
_entity_poly.pdbx_strand_id
1 'polypeptide(L)'
;MAAAPKKDTKKDDLKAKFEAAAAAAKQTKKKPDNATLLKLYSYYKQATEGDVKGERPGGFDFVGGAKYDAWAKLKGTSRDDAMQSYVKQVEKLNRE
;
A
#
# COMPACT_ATOMS: atom_id res chain seq x y z
N MET A 1 6.64 -36.19 -1.29
CA MET A 1 6.84 -34.97 -0.76
C MET A 1 6.17 -33.90 -1.57
N ALA A 2 5.30 -33.37 -1.03
CA ALA A 2 4.59 -32.38 -1.76
C ALA A 2 5.37 -31.12 -1.68
N ALA A 3 5.95 -30.78 -2.72
CA ALA A 3 6.43 -29.48 -2.77
C ALA A 3 5.22 -28.58 -2.63
N ALA A 4 5.16 -27.90 -1.57
CA ALA A 4 4.19 -26.85 -1.47
C ALA A 4 4.29 -26.04 -2.73
N PRO A 5 3.17 -25.67 -3.33
CA PRO A 5 3.22 -24.86 -4.51
C PRO A 5 4.02 -23.60 -4.19
N LYS A 6 5.08 -23.40 -4.92
CA LYS A 6 5.91 -22.22 -4.70
C LYS A 6 5.13 -20.93 -4.83
N LYS A 7 4.06 -20.97 -5.63
CA LYS A 7 3.19 -19.79 -5.77
C LYS A 7 2.58 -19.38 -4.44
N ASP A 8 2.08 -20.36 -3.70
CA ASP A 8 1.43 -20.07 -2.43
C ASP A 8 2.43 -19.53 -1.42
N THR A 9 3.64 -20.11 -1.42
CA THR A 9 4.70 -19.64 -0.55
C THR A 9 5.07 -18.20 -0.85
N LYS A 10 5.18 -17.85 -2.12
CA LYS A 10 5.52 -16.47 -2.50
C LYS A 10 4.43 -15.49 -2.10
N LYS A 11 3.17 -15.88 -2.26
CA LYS A 11 2.06 -15.01 -1.86
C LYS A 11 2.04 -14.82 -0.36
N ASP A 12 2.27 -15.89 0.39
CA ASP A 12 2.31 -15.81 1.84
C ASP A 12 3.48 -14.95 2.29
N ASP A 13 4.64 -15.08 1.64
CA ASP A 13 5.80 -14.26 1.96
C ASP A 13 5.52 -12.78 1.68
N LEU A 14 4.90 -12.50 0.55
CA LEU A 14 4.58 -11.12 0.18
C LEU A 14 3.59 -10.52 1.16
N LYS A 15 2.57 -11.27 1.53
CA LYS A 15 1.58 -10.81 2.49
C LYS A 15 2.23 -10.54 3.84
N ALA A 16 3.11 -11.44 4.28
CA ALA A 16 3.82 -11.26 5.54
C ALA A 16 4.70 -10.02 5.51
N LYS A 17 5.41 -9.81 4.40
CA LYS A 17 6.23 -8.62 4.24
C LYS A 17 5.38 -7.35 4.23
N PHE A 18 4.24 -7.42 3.58
CA PHE A 18 3.31 -6.29 3.52
C PHE A 18 2.81 -5.93 4.92
N GLU A 19 2.41 -6.94 5.69
CA GLU A 19 1.92 -6.72 7.04
C GLU A 19 3.02 -6.16 7.95
N ALA A 20 4.23 -6.70 7.80
CA ALA A 20 5.38 -6.19 8.55
C ALA A 20 5.69 -4.74 8.16
N ALA A 21 5.59 -4.43 6.88
CA ALA A 21 5.83 -3.07 6.42
C ALA A 21 4.78 -2.11 6.97
N ALA A 22 3.52 -2.55 7.03
CA ALA A 22 2.46 -1.72 7.58
C ALA A 22 2.71 -1.38 9.04
N ALA A 23 3.23 -2.35 9.80
CA ALA A 23 3.61 -2.10 11.19
C ALA A 23 4.82 -1.16 11.26
N ALA A 24 5.82 -1.40 10.42
CA ALA A 24 7.03 -0.59 10.41
C ALA A 24 6.76 0.86 9.98
N ALA A 25 5.77 1.06 9.12
CA ALA A 25 5.43 2.40 8.66
C ALA A 25 4.98 3.32 9.79
N LYS A 26 4.47 2.74 10.86
CA LYS A 26 4.03 3.50 12.03
C LYS A 26 5.20 3.87 12.95
N GLN A 27 6.36 3.31 12.72
CA GLN A 27 7.52 3.46 13.60
C GLN A 27 8.73 4.03 12.89
N THR A 28 8.51 4.77 11.81
CA THR A 28 9.63 5.39 11.09
C THR A 28 10.25 6.49 11.94
N LYS A 29 11.56 6.66 11.81
CA LYS A 29 12.28 7.68 12.57
C LYS A 29 11.88 9.07 12.15
N LYS A 30 11.63 9.27 10.87
CA LYS A 30 11.19 10.55 10.35
C LYS A 30 9.74 10.45 9.91
N LYS A 31 8.99 11.49 10.18
CA LYS A 31 7.62 11.56 9.71
C LYS A 31 7.65 11.72 8.18
N PRO A 32 6.98 10.85 7.43
CA PRO A 32 6.93 10.99 5.98
C PRO A 32 6.23 12.29 5.59
N ASP A 33 6.63 12.84 4.45
CA ASP A 33 5.93 14.02 3.94
C ASP A 33 4.56 13.62 3.38
N ASN A 34 3.76 14.63 3.05
CA ASN A 34 2.39 14.38 2.60
C ASN A 34 2.33 13.56 1.33
N ALA A 35 3.24 13.79 0.40
CA ALA A 35 3.28 13.02 -0.84
C ALA A 35 3.55 11.54 -0.57
N THR A 36 4.49 11.27 0.33
CA THR A 36 4.81 9.89 0.70
C THR A 36 3.64 9.24 1.43
N LEU A 37 2.99 9.97 2.33
CA LEU A 37 1.83 9.45 3.03
C LEU A 37 0.71 9.09 2.07
N LEU A 38 0.49 9.90 1.04
CA LEU A 38 -0.52 9.60 0.03
C LEU A 38 -0.17 8.36 -0.76
N LYS A 39 1.11 8.17 -1.10
CA LYS A 39 1.56 6.97 -1.79
C LYS A 39 1.32 5.74 -0.93
N LEU A 40 1.71 5.80 0.33
CA LEU A 40 1.51 4.68 1.24
C LEU A 40 0.04 4.35 1.38
N TYR A 41 -0.80 5.36 1.54
CA TYR A 41 -2.23 5.15 1.63
C TYR A 41 -2.77 4.46 0.38
N SER A 42 -2.39 4.97 -0.81
CA SER A 42 -2.92 4.44 -2.05
C SER A 42 -2.49 3.00 -2.30
N TYR A 43 -1.22 2.69 -2.04
CA TYR A 43 -0.74 1.31 -2.19
C TYR A 43 -1.45 0.38 -1.20
N TYR A 44 -1.64 0.84 0.04
CA TYR A 44 -2.32 0.04 1.06
C TYR A 44 -3.76 -0.26 0.65
N LYS A 45 -4.48 0.75 0.19
CA LYS A 45 -5.87 0.55 -0.25
C LYS A 45 -5.94 -0.38 -1.45
N GLN A 46 -5.07 -0.18 -2.42
CA GLN A 46 -5.06 -1.04 -3.61
C GLN A 46 -4.70 -2.47 -3.24
N ALA A 47 -3.79 -2.65 -2.29
CA ALA A 47 -3.36 -3.97 -1.85
C ALA A 47 -4.46 -4.70 -1.08
N THR A 48 -5.25 -3.98 -0.29
CA THR A 48 -6.25 -4.58 0.59
C THR A 48 -7.63 -4.63 -0.04
N GLU A 49 -8.03 -3.59 -0.74
CA GLU A 49 -9.39 -3.50 -1.27
C GLU A 49 -9.47 -3.60 -2.78
N GLY A 50 -8.34 -3.51 -3.48
CA GLY A 50 -8.36 -3.53 -4.93
C GLY A 50 -8.66 -2.15 -5.50
N ASP A 51 -9.28 -2.13 -6.67
CA ASP A 51 -9.56 -0.87 -7.37
C ASP A 51 -10.46 0.04 -6.55
N VAL A 52 -10.25 1.33 -6.74
CA VAL A 52 -11.03 2.35 -6.04
C VAL A 52 -12.52 2.14 -6.28
N LYS A 53 -13.29 2.32 -5.24
CA LYS A 53 -14.74 2.19 -5.27
C LYS A 53 -15.36 3.26 -4.41
N GLY A 54 -16.64 3.51 -4.64
CA GLY A 54 -17.35 4.54 -3.93
C GLY A 54 -17.14 5.89 -4.58
N GLU A 55 -17.72 6.90 -3.99
CA GLU A 55 -17.66 8.25 -4.53
C GLU A 55 -16.49 9.02 -3.93
N ARG A 56 -15.95 9.91 -4.74
CA ARG A 56 -14.92 10.83 -4.26
C ARG A 56 -15.54 11.74 -3.21
N PRO A 57 -14.89 11.89 -2.04
CA PRO A 57 -15.39 12.85 -1.04
C PRO A 57 -15.48 14.23 -1.64
N GLY A 58 -16.55 14.93 -1.32
CA GLY A 58 -16.79 16.24 -1.89
C GLY A 58 -16.61 17.34 -0.88
N GLY A 59 -17.03 18.54 -1.29
CA GLY A 59 -17.03 19.69 -0.41
C GLY A 59 -15.64 20.10 0.01
N PHE A 60 -15.46 20.28 1.31
CA PHE A 60 -14.21 20.76 1.86
C PHE A 60 -13.30 19.68 2.36
N ASP A 61 -13.60 18.41 2.07
CA ASP A 61 -12.74 17.31 2.49
C ASP A 61 -11.58 17.14 1.52
N PHE A 62 -10.63 18.06 1.60
CA PHE A 62 -9.48 18.05 0.68
C PHE A 62 -8.56 16.85 0.92
N VAL A 63 -8.39 16.47 2.19
CA VAL A 63 -7.55 15.32 2.52
C VAL A 63 -8.18 14.04 1.99
N GLY A 64 -9.47 13.85 2.24
CA GLY A 64 -10.18 12.67 1.74
C GLY A 64 -10.17 12.62 0.22
N GLY A 65 -10.35 13.76 -0.44
CA GLY A 65 -10.27 13.84 -1.89
C GLY A 65 -8.91 13.46 -2.43
N ALA A 66 -7.85 13.96 -1.79
CA ALA A 66 -6.49 13.63 -2.22
C ALA A 66 -6.19 12.15 -2.05
N LYS A 67 -6.65 11.55 -0.96
CA LYS A 67 -6.49 10.11 -0.73
C LYS A 67 -7.22 9.31 -1.79
N TYR A 68 -8.45 9.70 -2.06
CA TYR A 68 -9.25 9.03 -3.09
C TYR A 68 -8.56 9.11 -4.45
N ASP A 69 -8.09 10.28 -4.82
CA ASP A 69 -7.44 10.48 -6.11
C ASP A 69 -6.15 9.65 -6.23
N ALA A 70 -5.38 9.56 -5.16
CA ALA A 70 -4.15 8.77 -5.16
C ALA A 70 -4.47 7.28 -5.37
N TRP A 71 -5.51 6.79 -4.70
CA TRP A 71 -5.93 5.41 -4.86
C TRP A 71 -6.49 5.18 -6.28
N ALA A 72 -7.26 6.12 -6.79
CA ALA A 72 -7.85 6.01 -8.12
C ALA A 72 -6.79 5.90 -9.22
N LYS A 73 -5.63 6.52 -9.02
CA LYS A 73 -4.55 6.43 -9.99
C LYS A 73 -3.99 5.02 -10.11
N LEU A 74 -4.22 4.17 -9.12
CA LEU A 74 -3.73 2.81 -9.13
C LEU A 74 -4.71 1.80 -9.70
N LYS A 75 -5.85 2.28 -10.20
CA LYS A 75 -6.86 1.39 -10.78
C LYS A 75 -6.22 0.48 -11.81
N GLY A 76 -6.51 -0.80 -11.72
CA GLY A 76 -5.91 -1.80 -12.60
C GLY A 76 -4.64 -2.43 -12.07
N THR A 77 -4.04 -1.86 -11.01
CA THR A 77 -2.86 -2.46 -10.40
C THR A 77 -3.28 -3.66 -9.57
N SER A 78 -2.57 -4.77 -9.72
CA SER A 78 -2.89 -5.96 -8.93
C SER A 78 -2.59 -5.73 -7.45
N ARG A 79 -3.27 -6.49 -6.61
CA ARG A 79 -3.02 -6.40 -5.17
C ARG A 79 -1.58 -6.76 -4.82
N ASP A 80 -1.04 -7.77 -5.51
CA ASP A 80 0.34 -8.19 -5.29
C ASP A 80 1.32 -7.09 -5.65
N ASP A 81 1.11 -6.43 -6.80
CA ASP A 81 1.98 -5.33 -7.20
C ASP A 81 1.88 -4.15 -6.23
N ALA A 82 0.68 -3.88 -5.73
CA ALA A 82 0.49 -2.83 -4.76
C ALA A 82 1.19 -3.15 -3.44
N MET A 83 1.14 -4.42 -3.02
CA MET A 83 1.85 -4.85 -1.81
C MET A 83 3.35 -4.65 -1.97
N GLN A 84 3.89 -5.04 -3.13
CA GLN A 84 5.32 -4.86 -3.39
C GLN A 84 5.71 -3.38 -3.37
N SER A 85 4.89 -2.55 -3.97
CA SER A 85 5.16 -1.12 -3.99
C SER A 85 5.13 -0.51 -2.59
N TYR A 86 4.18 -0.95 -1.79
CA TYR A 86 4.07 -0.51 -0.40
C TYR A 86 5.32 -0.89 0.39
N VAL A 87 5.73 -2.15 0.29
CA VAL A 87 6.91 -2.65 0.98
C VAL A 87 8.15 -1.86 0.59
N LYS A 88 8.33 -1.64 -0.71
CA LYS A 88 9.48 -0.89 -1.19
C LYS A 88 9.49 0.54 -0.66
N GLN A 89 8.32 1.17 -0.62
CA GLN A 89 8.22 2.53 -0.14
C GLN A 89 8.58 2.62 1.35
N VAL A 90 8.10 1.67 2.14
CA VAL A 90 8.41 1.64 3.57
C VAL A 90 9.91 1.37 3.79
N GLU A 91 10.47 0.44 3.03
CA GLU A 91 11.91 0.16 3.14
C GLU A 91 12.74 1.39 2.82
N LYS A 92 12.32 2.15 1.81
CA LYS A 92 13.01 3.38 1.46
C LYS A 92 12.95 4.39 2.60
N LEU A 93 11.79 4.53 3.22
CA LEU A 93 11.64 5.42 4.37
C LEU A 93 12.57 5.01 5.53
N ASN A 94 12.66 3.73 5.78
CA ASN A 94 13.45 3.25 6.91
C ASN A 94 14.95 3.38 6.68
N ARG A 95 15.38 3.51 5.42
CA ARG A 95 16.78 3.73 5.11
C ARG A 95 17.17 5.20 5.20
N GLU A 96 16.20 6.08 5.18
CA GLU A 96 16.44 7.51 5.33
C GLU A 96 16.45 7.86 6.81
#